data_1741bae25bb97dfbefe20ccc0319dc1d
#
_entry.id   1741bae25bb97dfbefe20ccc0319dc1d
#
_cell.length_a   1.000
_cell.length_b   1.000
_cell.length_c   1.000
_cell.angle_alpha   90.00
_cell.angle_beta   90.00
_cell.angle_gamma   90.00
#
_symmetry.space_group_name_H-M   'P 1'
#
loop_
_entity.id
_entity.type
_entity.pdbx_description
1 polymer ?
#
loop_
_entity_poly.entity_id
_entity_poly.type
_entity_poly.pdbx_seq_one_letter_code
_entity_poly.pdbx_strand_id
1 'polypeptide(L)'
;VAIGGMNKETAADVMQTGCDGIAVVSAISYAPSPSEAAKELRQIVEANSTESWCQSVWRASDKIYKAILQQDFIKELADGTLAVEKFARYIAQDEIYLKSYYKDMLKVAEMMDTAEDKALFTAFAESGMEGEKMMHELLIDKYGIETEVEASEVTSGYTGLFEEGVNSGNRCIALASMLPCMWIYNRVGLEILKIAKLEDNPYKEWILEYGNEE
;
A
#
# COMPACT_ATOMS: atom_id res chain seq x y z
N VAL A 1 6.38 -7.24 -18.87
CA VAL A 1 7.44 -8.25 -19.12
C VAL A 1 7.43 -8.68 -20.58
N ALA A 2 8.58 -8.63 -21.26
CA ALA A 2 8.74 -9.07 -22.64
C ALA A 2 9.16 -10.57 -22.68
N ILE A 3 8.54 -11.33 -23.58
CA ILE A 3 8.75 -12.78 -23.73
C ILE A 3 8.98 -13.12 -25.21
N GLY A 4 9.87 -14.06 -25.48
CA GLY A 4 10.11 -14.61 -26.82
C GLY A 4 11.34 -14.00 -27.50
N GLY A 5 12.31 -14.83 -27.86
CA GLY A 5 13.53 -14.43 -28.56
C GLY A 5 14.46 -13.50 -27.78
N MET A 6 14.24 -13.32 -26.47
CA MET A 6 15.06 -12.46 -25.62
C MET A 6 16.42 -13.06 -25.37
N ASN A 7 17.46 -12.28 -25.59
CA ASN A 7 18.86 -12.61 -25.37
C ASN A 7 19.66 -11.32 -25.06
N LYS A 8 20.95 -11.41 -24.88
CA LYS A 8 21.80 -10.28 -24.51
C LYS A 8 21.88 -9.18 -25.60
N GLU A 9 21.69 -9.55 -26.85
CA GLU A 9 21.73 -8.61 -27.97
C GLU A 9 20.42 -7.79 -28.07
N THR A 10 19.28 -8.36 -27.65
CA THR A 10 17.95 -7.74 -27.76
C THR A 10 17.44 -7.15 -26.43
N ALA A 11 18.01 -7.57 -25.30
CA ALA A 11 17.52 -7.18 -23.99
C ALA A 11 17.54 -5.65 -23.75
N ALA A 12 18.62 -4.98 -24.15
CA ALA A 12 18.75 -3.54 -23.95
C ALA A 12 17.67 -2.73 -24.71
N ASP A 13 17.46 -3.05 -25.98
CA ASP A 13 16.48 -2.36 -26.83
C ASP A 13 15.06 -2.60 -26.33
N VAL A 14 14.77 -3.82 -25.89
CA VAL A 14 13.46 -4.18 -25.35
C VAL A 14 13.20 -3.45 -24.03
N MET A 15 14.18 -3.33 -23.14
CA MET A 15 14.02 -2.57 -21.90
C MET A 15 13.75 -1.07 -22.16
N GLN A 16 14.30 -0.50 -23.23
CA GLN A 16 14.03 0.90 -23.62
C GLN A 16 12.57 1.14 -24.05
N THR A 17 11.81 0.09 -24.37
CA THR A 17 10.36 0.22 -24.63
C THR A 17 9.52 0.50 -23.39
N GLY A 18 10.14 0.52 -22.20
CA GLY A 18 9.47 0.74 -20.91
C GLY A 18 8.88 -0.53 -20.29
N CYS A 19 9.27 -1.73 -20.72
CA CYS A 19 8.85 -2.95 -20.05
C CYS A 19 9.63 -3.16 -18.75
N ASP A 20 8.99 -3.78 -17.74
CA ASP A 20 9.55 -3.97 -16.40
C ASP A 20 10.59 -5.11 -16.33
N GLY A 21 10.73 -5.89 -17.39
CA GLY A 21 11.68 -6.99 -17.43
C GLY A 21 11.51 -7.91 -18.63
N ILE A 22 12.37 -8.92 -18.71
CA ILE A 22 12.37 -9.94 -19.77
C ILE A 22 12.22 -11.34 -19.18
N ALA A 23 11.53 -12.22 -19.91
CA ALA A 23 11.49 -13.65 -19.61
C ALA A 23 12.30 -14.41 -20.66
N VAL A 24 13.27 -15.20 -20.22
CA VAL A 24 14.20 -15.94 -21.05
C VAL A 24 14.25 -17.41 -20.64
N VAL A 25 14.41 -18.30 -21.61
CA VAL A 25 14.66 -19.72 -21.38
C VAL A 25 15.98 -20.10 -22.06
N SER A 26 16.00 -20.11 -23.38
CA SER A 26 17.14 -20.61 -24.17
C SER A 26 18.42 -19.82 -23.96
N ALA A 27 18.32 -18.51 -23.77
CA ALA A 27 19.49 -17.65 -23.52
C ALA A 27 20.21 -17.97 -22.22
N ILE A 28 19.56 -18.62 -21.26
CA ILE A 28 20.18 -19.11 -20.02
C ILE A 28 20.46 -20.60 -20.11
N SER A 29 19.44 -21.42 -20.46
CA SER A 29 19.55 -22.87 -20.37
C SER A 29 20.54 -23.51 -21.37
N TYR A 30 20.76 -22.88 -22.51
CA TYR A 30 21.71 -23.35 -23.51
C TYR A 30 23.06 -22.63 -23.47
N ALA A 31 23.26 -21.70 -22.54
CA ALA A 31 24.56 -21.06 -22.38
C ALA A 31 25.61 -22.01 -21.81
N PRO A 32 26.90 -21.90 -22.19
CA PRO A 32 27.97 -22.68 -21.61
C PRO A 32 28.07 -22.56 -20.09
N SER A 33 27.71 -21.40 -19.54
CA SER A 33 27.58 -21.14 -18.11
C SER A 33 26.21 -20.45 -17.84
N PRO A 34 25.18 -21.18 -17.47
CA PRO A 34 23.86 -20.59 -17.17
C PRO A 34 23.90 -19.51 -16.10
N SER A 35 24.75 -19.67 -15.09
CA SER A 35 24.90 -18.67 -14.01
C SER A 35 25.47 -17.36 -14.52
N GLU A 36 26.50 -17.40 -15.37
CA GLU A 36 27.08 -16.18 -15.94
C GLU A 36 26.12 -15.51 -16.94
N ALA A 37 25.45 -16.31 -17.78
CA ALA A 37 24.44 -15.78 -18.71
C ALA A 37 23.27 -15.08 -17.96
N ALA A 38 22.82 -15.63 -16.84
CA ALA A 38 21.80 -15.03 -16.01
C ALA A 38 22.29 -13.71 -15.38
N LYS A 39 23.53 -13.65 -14.90
CA LYS A 39 24.13 -12.42 -14.34
C LYS A 39 24.27 -11.34 -15.41
N GLU A 40 24.78 -11.70 -16.59
CA GLU A 40 24.95 -10.78 -17.72
C GLU A 40 23.60 -10.19 -18.15
N LEU A 41 22.57 -11.02 -18.33
CA LEU A 41 21.24 -10.57 -18.66
C LEU A 41 20.63 -9.67 -17.58
N ARG A 42 20.81 -10.00 -16.30
CA ARG A 42 20.37 -9.16 -15.18
C ARG A 42 21.04 -7.79 -15.22
N GLN A 43 22.35 -7.72 -15.44
CA GLN A 43 23.08 -6.46 -15.55
C GLN A 43 22.57 -5.60 -16.71
N ILE A 44 22.26 -6.21 -17.87
CA ILE A 44 21.69 -5.50 -19.01
C ILE A 44 20.30 -4.95 -18.67
N VAL A 45 19.45 -5.76 -18.04
CA VAL A 45 18.10 -5.33 -17.64
C VAL A 45 18.18 -4.18 -16.64
N GLU A 46 18.98 -4.29 -15.60
CA GLU A 46 19.14 -3.26 -14.56
C GLU A 46 19.72 -1.95 -15.13
N ALA A 47 20.69 -2.04 -16.03
CA ALA A 47 21.31 -0.88 -16.67
C ALA A 47 20.37 -0.13 -17.65
N ASN A 48 19.38 -0.82 -18.22
CA ASN A 48 18.43 -0.27 -19.20
C ASN A 48 16.99 -0.18 -18.65
N SER A 49 16.77 -0.53 -17.39
CA SER A 49 15.49 -0.36 -16.73
C SER A 49 15.26 1.11 -16.46
N THR A 50 14.21 1.66 -17.05
CA THR A 50 13.70 2.97 -16.64
C THR A 50 12.94 2.78 -15.35
N GLU A 51 13.32 3.50 -14.30
CA GLU A 51 12.58 3.49 -13.05
C GLU A 51 11.13 3.88 -13.30
N SER A 52 10.18 3.01 -12.95
CA SER A 52 8.76 3.33 -13.07
C SER A 52 8.40 4.47 -12.11
N TRP A 53 7.31 5.19 -12.42
CA TRP A 53 6.78 6.21 -11.53
C TRP A 53 6.56 5.66 -10.12
N CYS A 54 5.98 4.47 -9.99
CA CYS A 54 5.77 3.81 -8.69
C CYS A 54 7.08 3.57 -7.93
N GLN A 55 8.12 3.11 -8.61
CA GLN A 55 9.44 2.90 -7.99
C GLN A 55 10.06 4.21 -7.52
N SER A 56 9.96 5.28 -8.33
CA SER A 56 10.50 6.59 -7.98
C SER A 56 9.78 7.21 -6.78
N VAL A 57 8.45 7.13 -6.73
CA VAL A 57 7.65 7.61 -5.61
C VAL A 57 7.93 6.80 -4.34
N TRP A 58 8.02 5.47 -4.47
CA TRP A 58 8.36 4.61 -3.33
C TRP A 58 9.73 4.95 -2.76
N ARG A 59 10.73 5.10 -3.62
CA ARG A 59 12.07 5.53 -3.21
C ARG A 59 12.07 6.88 -2.52
N ALA A 60 11.32 7.86 -3.04
CA ALA A 60 11.18 9.16 -2.41
C ALA A 60 10.52 9.09 -1.02
N SER A 61 9.63 8.13 -0.81
CA SER A 61 8.92 7.90 0.44
C SER A 61 9.71 7.04 1.45
N ASP A 62 10.80 6.39 1.05
CA ASP A 62 11.54 5.39 1.85
C ASP A 62 11.94 5.89 3.24
N LYS A 63 12.40 7.15 3.34
CA LYS A 63 12.79 7.75 4.63
C LYS A 63 11.60 7.86 5.58
N ILE A 64 10.44 8.26 5.07
CA ILE A 64 9.20 8.41 5.87
C ILE A 64 8.71 7.02 6.27
N TYR A 65 8.65 6.10 5.33
CA TYR A 65 8.25 4.71 5.57
C TYR A 65 9.10 4.04 6.67
N LYS A 66 10.43 4.17 6.59
CA LYS A 66 11.33 3.67 7.64
C LYS A 66 11.09 4.33 8.99
N ALA A 67 10.78 5.62 9.02
CA ALA A 67 10.44 6.32 10.25
C ALA A 67 9.12 5.83 10.86
N ILE A 68 8.12 5.48 10.03
CA ILE A 68 6.86 4.86 10.50
C ILE A 68 7.16 3.54 11.21
N LEU A 69 7.94 2.65 10.60
CA LEU A 69 8.30 1.36 11.20
C LEU A 69 9.09 1.47 12.51
N GLN A 70 9.69 2.63 12.78
CA GLN A 70 10.42 2.87 14.03
C GLN A 70 9.55 3.46 15.15
N GLN A 71 8.27 3.77 14.88
CA GLN A 71 7.37 4.30 15.92
C GLN A 71 7.14 3.27 17.03
N ASP A 72 7.10 3.74 18.27
CA ASP A 72 6.86 2.88 19.43
C ASP A 72 5.49 2.20 19.32
N PHE A 73 4.49 2.87 18.76
CA PHE A 73 3.18 2.29 18.49
C PHE A 73 3.29 0.98 17.67
N ILE A 74 4.05 0.98 16.59
CA ILE A 74 4.24 -0.19 15.71
C ILE A 74 4.96 -1.33 16.46
N LYS A 75 6.00 -0.99 17.22
CA LYS A 75 6.78 -1.98 17.98
C LYS A 75 5.97 -2.59 19.11
N GLU A 76 5.30 -1.74 19.90
CA GLU A 76 4.45 -2.16 21.01
C GLU A 76 3.25 -3.00 20.53
N LEU A 77 2.67 -2.64 19.35
CA LEU A 77 1.60 -3.42 18.70
C LEU A 77 2.09 -4.82 18.32
N ALA A 78 3.23 -4.90 17.63
CA ALA A 78 3.83 -6.16 17.18
C ALA A 78 4.23 -7.06 18.38
N ASP A 79 4.73 -6.47 19.45
CA ASP A 79 5.09 -7.19 20.68
C ASP A 79 3.90 -7.54 21.59
N GLY A 80 2.72 -6.96 21.34
CA GLY A 80 1.52 -7.12 22.20
C GLY A 80 1.57 -6.31 23.50
N THR A 81 2.48 -5.35 23.60
CA THR A 81 2.68 -4.52 24.81
C THR A 81 2.06 -3.12 24.69
N LEU A 82 1.45 -2.78 23.56
CA LEU A 82 0.78 -1.50 23.36
C LEU A 82 -0.33 -1.32 24.41
N ALA A 83 -0.35 -0.16 25.08
CA ALA A 83 -1.43 0.15 26.02
C ALA A 83 -2.78 0.23 25.30
N VAL A 84 -3.83 -0.36 25.89
CA VAL A 84 -5.17 -0.42 25.29
C VAL A 84 -5.71 0.99 25.00
N GLU A 85 -5.43 1.95 25.86
CA GLU A 85 -5.87 3.34 25.68
C GLU A 85 -5.23 3.99 24.45
N LYS A 86 -3.97 3.66 24.10
CA LYS A 86 -3.32 4.14 22.87
C LYS A 86 -3.98 3.52 21.65
N PHE A 87 -4.28 2.22 21.71
CA PHE A 87 -4.97 1.52 20.63
C PHE A 87 -6.39 2.01 20.45
N ALA A 88 -7.13 2.18 21.54
CA ALA A 88 -8.49 2.72 21.53
C ALA A 88 -8.55 4.12 20.89
N ARG A 89 -7.61 5.00 21.27
CA ARG A 89 -7.51 6.32 20.64
C ARG A 89 -7.21 6.24 19.14
N TYR A 90 -6.35 5.31 18.73
CA TYR A 90 -6.05 5.09 17.32
C TYR A 90 -7.33 4.69 16.57
N ILE A 91 -8.07 3.67 17.02
CA ILE A 91 -9.31 3.20 16.39
C ILE A 91 -10.38 4.31 16.34
N ALA A 92 -10.55 5.09 17.42
CA ALA A 92 -11.51 6.20 17.43
C ALA A 92 -11.18 7.29 16.39
N GLN A 93 -9.90 7.60 16.18
CA GLN A 93 -9.46 8.53 15.15
C GLN A 93 -9.56 7.94 13.74
N ASP A 94 -9.31 6.65 13.60
CA ASP A 94 -9.39 5.91 12.35
C ASP A 94 -10.85 5.83 11.85
N GLU A 95 -11.85 5.71 12.74
CA GLU A 95 -13.26 5.83 12.41
C GLU A 95 -13.61 7.14 11.69
N ILE A 96 -13.07 8.26 12.17
CA ILE A 96 -13.28 9.57 11.55
C ILE A 96 -12.58 9.62 10.19
N TYR A 97 -11.36 9.12 10.14
CA TYR A 97 -10.54 9.05 8.95
C TYR A 97 -11.22 8.23 7.84
N LEU A 98 -11.64 7.00 8.13
CA LEU A 98 -12.25 6.09 7.15
C LEU A 98 -13.56 6.64 6.57
N LYS A 99 -14.40 7.27 7.40
CA LYS A 99 -15.62 7.93 6.91
C LYS A 99 -15.32 9.01 5.87
N SER A 100 -14.25 9.79 6.08
CA SER A 100 -13.83 10.80 5.11
C SER A 100 -13.20 10.15 3.88
N TYR A 101 -12.33 9.17 4.07
CA TYR A 101 -11.62 8.48 3.01
C TYR A 101 -12.57 7.85 2.00
N TYR A 102 -13.52 7.04 2.44
CA TYR A 102 -14.45 6.37 1.54
C TYR A 102 -15.43 7.32 0.85
N LYS A 103 -15.89 8.36 1.56
CA LYS A 103 -16.68 9.44 0.97
C LYS A 103 -15.95 10.11 -0.19
N ASP A 104 -14.67 10.39 -0.03
CA ASP A 104 -13.85 11.05 -1.05
C ASP A 104 -13.43 10.07 -2.15
N MET A 105 -13.25 8.78 -1.84
CA MET A 105 -13.03 7.72 -2.83
C MET A 105 -14.22 7.59 -3.81
N LEU A 106 -15.45 7.71 -3.32
CA LEU A 106 -16.64 7.73 -4.21
C LEU A 106 -16.63 8.94 -5.15
N LYS A 107 -16.16 10.11 -4.69
CA LYS A 107 -15.98 11.27 -5.56
C LYS A 107 -14.87 11.04 -6.59
N VAL A 108 -13.78 10.36 -6.19
CA VAL A 108 -12.71 9.96 -7.12
C VAL A 108 -13.26 9.01 -8.18
N ALA A 109 -14.13 8.07 -7.83
CA ALA A 109 -14.81 7.19 -8.80
C ALA A 109 -15.57 8.00 -9.87
N GLU A 110 -16.25 9.08 -9.47
CA GLU A 110 -16.95 9.98 -10.43
C GLU A 110 -15.99 10.74 -11.38
N MET A 111 -14.71 10.86 -11.03
CA MET A 111 -13.70 11.51 -11.86
C MET A 111 -13.04 10.56 -12.88
N MET A 112 -13.39 9.28 -12.90
CA MET A 112 -12.81 8.30 -13.81
C MET A 112 -13.38 8.46 -15.22
N ASP A 113 -12.52 8.25 -16.23
CA ASP A 113 -12.88 8.44 -17.64
C ASP A 113 -13.70 7.27 -18.20
N THR A 114 -13.50 6.06 -17.67
CA THR A 114 -14.18 4.87 -18.16
C THR A 114 -15.22 4.36 -17.16
N ALA A 115 -16.26 3.72 -17.66
CA ALA A 115 -17.26 3.08 -16.79
C ALA A 115 -16.67 1.92 -15.98
N GLU A 116 -15.64 1.26 -16.52
CA GLU A 116 -14.92 0.18 -15.86
C GLU A 116 -14.12 0.70 -14.67
N ASP A 117 -13.32 1.75 -14.83
CA ASP A 117 -12.57 2.38 -13.75
C ASP A 117 -13.50 2.94 -12.69
N LYS A 118 -14.59 3.61 -13.10
CA LYS A 118 -15.60 4.10 -12.18
C LYS A 118 -16.18 2.97 -11.33
N ALA A 119 -16.58 1.86 -11.96
CA ALA A 119 -17.13 0.69 -11.25
C ALA A 119 -16.10 0.09 -10.30
N LEU A 120 -14.82 0.01 -10.72
CA LEU A 120 -13.72 -0.49 -9.90
C LEU A 120 -13.54 0.35 -8.63
N PHE A 121 -13.41 1.67 -8.76
CA PHE A 121 -13.22 2.56 -7.60
C PHE A 121 -14.46 2.62 -6.70
N THR A 122 -15.67 2.51 -7.27
CA THR A 122 -16.91 2.43 -6.48
C THR A 122 -16.94 1.14 -5.67
N ALA A 123 -16.70 -0.01 -6.30
CA ALA A 123 -16.66 -1.30 -5.61
C ALA A 123 -15.58 -1.33 -4.53
N PHE A 124 -14.43 -0.73 -4.79
CA PHE A 124 -13.34 -0.61 -3.84
C PHE A 124 -13.73 0.21 -2.60
N ALA A 125 -14.43 1.35 -2.81
CA ALA A 125 -14.92 2.17 -1.70
C ALA A 125 -15.99 1.44 -0.88
N GLU A 126 -16.93 0.76 -1.52
CA GLU A 126 -18.03 0.07 -0.86
C GLU A 126 -17.55 -1.16 -0.09
N SER A 127 -16.74 -2.02 -0.71
CA SER A 127 -16.21 -3.24 -0.06
C SER A 127 -15.24 -2.92 1.07
N GLY A 128 -14.37 -1.92 0.88
CA GLY A 128 -13.47 -1.46 1.93
C GLY A 128 -14.22 -0.90 3.13
N MET A 129 -15.25 -0.09 2.89
CA MET A 129 -16.08 0.45 3.97
C MET A 129 -16.80 -0.64 4.77
N GLU A 130 -17.29 -1.70 4.12
CA GLU A 130 -17.95 -2.82 4.81
C GLU A 130 -16.95 -3.65 5.63
N GLY A 131 -15.78 -3.97 5.08
CA GLY A 131 -14.73 -4.73 5.77
C GLY A 131 -14.20 -4.00 6.99
N GLU A 132 -13.83 -2.73 6.82
CA GLU A 132 -13.33 -1.89 7.92
C GLU A 132 -14.38 -1.70 9.01
N LYS A 133 -15.64 -1.46 8.64
CA LYS A 133 -16.71 -1.31 9.60
C LYS A 133 -16.87 -2.57 10.47
N MET A 134 -16.83 -3.76 9.88
CA MET A 134 -16.96 -5.01 10.62
C MET A 134 -15.78 -5.22 11.59
N MET A 135 -14.57 -4.91 11.17
CA MET A 135 -13.38 -4.99 12.02
C MET A 135 -13.46 -3.96 13.17
N HIS A 136 -13.84 -2.72 12.88
CA HIS A 136 -13.98 -1.68 13.88
C HIS A 136 -15.06 -2.00 14.92
N GLU A 137 -16.25 -2.47 14.50
CA GLU A 137 -17.30 -2.90 15.42
C GLU A 137 -16.79 -3.97 16.38
N LEU A 138 -16.06 -4.96 15.89
CA LEU A 138 -15.45 -6.00 16.71
C LEU A 138 -14.44 -5.44 17.72
N LEU A 139 -13.58 -4.51 17.31
CA LEU A 139 -12.58 -3.90 18.18
C LEU A 139 -13.19 -2.92 19.18
N ILE A 140 -14.19 -2.16 18.77
CA ILE A 140 -14.95 -1.23 19.63
C ILE A 140 -15.64 -2.01 20.76
N ASP A 141 -16.32 -3.10 20.41
CA ASP A 141 -16.98 -3.97 21.39
C ASP A 141 -15.97 -4.65 22.33
N LYS A 142 -14.89 -5.19 21.78
CA LYS A 142 -13.84 -5.89 22.51
C LYS A 142 -13.15 -5.00 23.56
N TYR A 143 -12.90 -3.74 23.22
CA TYR A 143 -12.13 -2.82 24.06
C TYR A 143 -12.94 -1.71 24.71
N GLY A 144 -14.25 -1.64 24.44
CA GLY A 144 -15.13 -0.60 24.97
C GLY A 144 -14.74 0.80 24.51
N ILE A 145 -14.43 0.94 23.21
CA ILE A 145 -13.89 2.18 22.63
C ILE A 145 -14.99 3.21 22.48
N GLU A 146 -14.77 4.42 23.00
CA GLU A 146 -15.62 5.57 22.74
C GLU A 146 -15.27 6.15 21.35
N THR A 147 -16.25 6.20 20.45
CA THR A 147 -16.08 6.68 19.06
C THR A 147 -16.62 8.09 18.83
N GLU A 148 -17.40 8.64 19.76
CA GLU A 148 -17.86 10.02 19.71
C GLU A 148 -16.76 10.97 20.23
N VAL A 149 -15.67 11.08 19.46
CA VAL A 149 -14.51 11.92 19.77
C VAL A 149 -14.31 12.99 18.70
N GLU A 150 -13.67 14.09 19.08
CA GLU A 150 -13.24 15.11 18.12
C GLU A 150 -12.03 14.63 17.30
N ALA A 151 -12.00 15.01 16.02
CA ALA A 151 -10.86 14.75 15.17
C ALA A 151 -9.62 15.48 15.71
N SER A 152 -8.50 14.77 15.82
CA SER A 152 -7.23 15.39 16.15
C SER A 152 -6.76 16.30 15.01
N GLU A 153 -5.82 17.21 15.29
CA GLU A 153 -5.21 18.05 14.25
C GLU A 153 -4.59 17.22 13.13
N VAL A 154 -3.99 16.08 13.47
CA VAL A 154 -3.40 15.15 12.48
C VAL A 154 -4.48 14.53 11.62
N THR A 155 -5.54 14.03 12.23
CA THR A 155 -6.68 13.43 11.51
C THR A 155 -7.34 14.47 10.61
N SER A 156 -7.62 15.66 11.14
CA SER A 156 -8.22 16.76 10.37
C SER A 156 -7.32 17.21 9.21
N GLY A 157 -6.01 17.30 9.44
CA GLY A 157 -5.05 17.67 8.39
C GLY A 157 -4.98 16.60 7.28
N TYR A 158 -5.00 15.32 7.65
CA TYR A 158 -4.92 14.25 6.66
C TYR A 158 -6.23 14.11 5.87
N THR A 159 -7.38 14.17 6.51
CA THR A 159 -8.68 14.15 5.79
C THR A 159 -8.87 15.39 4.93
N GLY A 160 -8.40 16.56 5.38
CA GLY A 160 -8.38 17.79 4.59
C GLY A 160 -7.57 17.67 3.31
N LEU A 161 -6.48 16.91 3.32
CA LEU A 161 -5.68 16.64 2.12
C LEU A 161 -6.48 15.88 1.04
N PHE A 162 -7.34 14.94 1.42
CA PHE A 162 -8.22 14.24 0.47
C PHE A 162 -9.25 15.20 -0.12
N GLU A 163 -9.89 15.97 0.73
CA GLU A 163 -10.87 16.94 0.31
C GLU A 163 -10.29 17.98 -0.65
N GLU A 164 -9.11 18.51 -0.37
CA GLU A 164 -8.38 19.40 -1.27
C GLU A 164 -8.04 18.72 -2.59
N GLY A 165 -7.56 17.46 -2.54
CA GLY A 165 -7.24 16.66 -3.72
C GLY A 165 -8.45 16.49 -4.64
N VAL A 166 -9.59 16.10 -4.09
CA VAL A 166 -10.84 15.92 -4.84
C VAL A 166 -11.37 17.26 -5.36
N ASN A 167 -11.38 18.30 -4.53
CA ASN A 167 -11.88 19.64 -4.90
C ASN A 167 -10.98 20.34 -5.92
N SER A 168 -9.74 19.88 -6.14
CA SER A 168 -8.87 20.39 -7.21
C SER A 168 -9.45 20.20 -8.61
N GLY A 169 -10.40 19.28 -8.79
CA GLY A 169 -10.94 18.88 -10.09
C GLY A 169 -9.94 18.13 -10.97
N ASN A 170 -8.72 17.86 -10.47
CA ASN A 170 -7.70 17.13 -11.19
C ASN A 170 -7.61 15.68 -10.66
N ARG A 171 -8.01 14.72 -11.50
CA ARG A 171 -8.01 13.30 -11.16
C ARG A 171 -6.65 12.80 -10.62
N CYS A 172 -5.55 13.22 -11.24
CA CYS A 172 -4.22 12.76 -10.79
C CYS A 172 -3.86 13.28 -9.40
N ILE A 173 -4.28 14.50 -9.05
CA ILE A 173 -4.08 15.05 -7.71
C ILE A 173 -4.95 14.30 -6.71
N ALA A 174 -6.21 14.07 -7.04
CA ALA A 174 -7.14 13.31 -6.19
C ALA A 174 -6.63 11.88 -5.91
N LEU A 175 -6.22 11.14 -6.95
CA LEU A 175 -5.63 9.81 -6.80
C LEU A 175 -4.34 9.83 -5.97
N ALA A 176 -3.47 10.81 -6.21
CA ALA A 176 -2.21 10.92 -5.48
C ALA A 176 -2.40 11.23 -4.00
N SER A 177 -3.43 12.01 -3.62
CA SER A 177 -3.73 12.31 -2.22
C SER A 177 -4.21 11.07 -1.45
N MET A 178 -4.90 10.14 -2.12
CA MET A 178 -5.47 8.93 -1.52
C MET A 178 -4.53 7.73 -1.52
N LEU A 179 -3.59 7.66 -2.47
CA LEU A 179 -2.67 6.53 -2.64
C LEU A 179 -1.89 6.13 -1.37
N PRO A 180 -1.38 7.07 -0.53
CA PRO A 180 -0.59 6.71 0.65
C PRO A 180 -1.33 5.81 1.64
N CYS A 181 -2.63 5.97 1.80
CA CYS A 181 -3.43 5.13 2.68
C CYS A 181 -3.25 3.66 2.35
N MET A 182 -3.66 3.26 1.16
CA MET A 182 -3.64 1.86 0.74
C MET A 182 -2.23 1.29 0.67
N TRP A 183 -1.32 2.05 0.06
CA TRP A 183 0.02 1.55 -0.22
C TRP A 183 0.88 1.42 1.04
N ILE A 184 0.89 2.45 1.89
CA ILE A 184 1.71 2.44 3.11
C ILE A 184 1.09 1.49 4.15
N TYR A 185 -0.23 1.48 4.32
CA TYR A 185 -0.91 0.59 5.25
C TYR A 185 -0.61 -0.88 4.95
N ASN A 186 -0.80 -1.31 3.70
CA ASN A 186 -0.45 -2.66 3.27
C ASN A 186 1.01 -3.00 3.59
N ARG A 187 1.96 -2.12 3.21
CA ARG A 187 3.38 -2.36 3.47
C ARG A 187 3.74 -2.41 4.95
N VAL A 188 3.15 -1.55 5.76
CA VAL A 188 3.36 -1.54 7.22
C VAL A 188 2.74 -2.79 7.85
N GLY A 189 1.53 -3.18 7.45
CA GLY A 189 0.86 -4.39 7.91
C GLY A 189 1.69 -5.64 7.65
N LEU A 190 2.21 -5.80 6.43
CA LEU A 190 3.10 -6.90 6.07
C LEU A 190 4.40 -6.93 6.89
N GLU A 191 4.99 -5.78 7.20
CA GLU A 191 6.18 -5.71 8.05
C GLU A 191 5.87 -6.04 9.52
N ILE A 192 4.74 -5.55 10.03
CA ILE A 192 4.27 -5.90 11.39
C ILE A 192 4.09 -7.41 11.50
N LEU A 193 3.41 -8.04 10.53
CA LEU A 193 3.15 -9.48 10.55
C LEU A 193 4.44 -10.32 10.62
N LYS A 194 5.53 -9.88 9.97
CA LYS A 194 6.83 -10.58 9.98
C LYS A 194 7.49 -10.61 11.36
N ILE A 195 7.24 -9.59 12.18
CA ILE A 195 7.91 -9.40 13.47
C ILE A 195 6.97 -9.63 14.66
N ALA A 196 5.67 -9.76 14.40
CA ALA A 196 4.65 -9.83 15.45
C ALA A 196 4.74 -11.14 16.24
N LYS A 197 4.62 -11.02 17.54
CA LYS A 197 4.39 -12.13 18.47
C LYS A 197 2.88 -12.36 18.54
N LEU A 198 2.35 -13.28 17.74
CA LEU A 198 0.91 -13.50 17.63
C LEU A 198 0.32 -14.35 18.77
N GLU A 199 1.15 -15.12 19.49
CA GLU A 199 0.72 -15.89 20.65
C GLU A 199 0.44 -14.92 21.80
N ASP A 200 -0.78 -14.96 22.31
CA ASP A 200 -1.28 -14.07 23.39
C ASP A 200 -1.24 -12.55 23.05
N ASN A 201 -1.05 -12.17 21.80
CA ASN A 201 -1.10 -10.78 21.40
C ASN A 201 -2.55 -10.29 21.36
N PRO A 202 -2.92 -9.26 22.17
CA PRO A 202 -4.29 -8.76 22.20
C PRO A 202 -4.76 -8.15 20.88
N TYR A 203 -3.84 -7.72 20.02
CA TYR A 203 -4.08 -7.06 18.73
C TYR A 203 -3.97 -8.00 17.53
N LYS A 204 -3.93 -9.32 17.78
CA LYS A 204 -3.72 -10.34 16.76
C LYS A 204 -4.71 -10.22 15.58
N GLU A 205 -5.99 -9.99 15.86
CA GLU A 205 -7.02 -9.86 14.81
C GLU A 205 -6.68 -8.71 13.87
N TRP A 206 -6.33 -7.55 14.42
CA TRP A 206 -5.92 -6.38 13.64
C TRP A 206 -4.66 -6.67 12.81
N ILE A 207 -3.65 -7.29 13.40
CA ILE A 207 -2.39 -7.61 12.70
C ILE A 207 -2.62 -8.57 11.54
N LEU A 208 -3.48 -9.56 11.70
CA LEU A 208 -3.79 -10.54 10.65
C LEU A 208 -4.59 -9.92 9.51
N GLU A 209 -5.50 -8.99 9.80
CA GLU A 209 -6.29 -8.29 8.80
C GLU A 209 -5.40 -7.43 7.90
N TYR A 210 -4.61 -6.55 8.50
CA TYR A 210 -3.74 -5.62 7.74
C TYR A 210 -2.42 -6.24 7.24
N GLY A 211 -2.09 -7.44 7.67
CA GLY A 211 -0.94 -8.21 7.20
C GLY A 211 -1.27 -9.20 6.07
N ASN A 212 -2.48 -9.18 5.52
CA ASN A 212 -2.89 -10.06 4.43
C ASN A 212 -2.38 -9.56 3.08
N GLU A 213 -1.98 -10.47 2.19
CA GLU A 213 -1.52 -10.15 0.82
C GLU A 213 -2.66 -10.10 -0.21
N GLU A 214 -3.92 -10.38 0.19
CA GLU A 214 -5.09 -10.42 -0.69
C GLU A 214 -5.73 -9.05 -0.93
#